data_385a041281504bd4159a2217455812ad
#
_entry.id   385a041281504bd4159a2217455812ad
#
_cell.length_a   1.000
_cell.length_b   1.000
_cell.length_c   1.000
_cell.angle_alpha   90.00
_cell.angle_beta   90.00
_cell.angle_gamma   90.00
#
_symmetry.space_group_name_H-M   'P 1'
#
loop_
_entity.id
_entity.type
_entity.pdbx_description
1 polymer ?
#
loop_
_entity_poly.entity_id
_entity_poly.type
_entity_poly.pdbx_seq_one_letter_code
_entity_poly.pdbx_strand_id
1 'polypeptide(L)'
;MITVNLYYTGESGSARKFAEEMESSGTADKIRAEKGNVRYEYFFPMKDPETVLLIDAWEDQEAIDKHHASPMMLTIMELREKYDLHMEVERFVSDEMPESDEGFVRS
;
A
#
# COMPACT_ATOMS: atom_id res chain seq x y z
N MET A 1 -14.20 2.96 -5.69
CA MET A 1 -12.96 2.72 -4.91
C MET A 1 -11.80 2.50 -5.86
N ILE A 2 -10.69 3.10 -5.55
CA ILE A 2 -9.46 2.97 -6.33
C ILE A 2 -8.45 2.21 -5.48
N THR A 3 -7.88 1.13 -6.01
CA THR A 3 -6.85 0.35 -5.35
C THR A 3 -5.52 0.50 -6.07
N VAL A 4 -4.49 0.84 -5.34
CA VAL A 4 -3.13 0.97 -5.85
C VAL A 4 -2.29 -0.10 -5.16
N ASN A 5 -1.68 -0.97 -5.96
CA ASN A 5 -0.73 -1.95 -5.48
C ASN A 5 0.68 -1.41 -5.72
N LEU A 6 1.46 -1.29 -4.66
CA LEU A 6 2.84 -0.84 -4.74
C LEU A 6 3.75 -2.01 -4.34
N TYR A 7 4.60 -2.43 -5.26
CA TYR A 7 5.59 -3.46 -5.00
C TYR A 7 6.92 -2.78 -4.74
N TYR A 8 7.35 -2.80 -3.48
CA TYR A 8 8.65 -2.25 -3.08
C TYR A 8 9.69 -3.36 -3.09
N THR A 9 10.81 -3.11 -3.75
CA THR A 9 11.92 -4.06 -3.82
C THR A 9 13.20 -3.40 -3.33
N GLY A 10 13.95 -4.12 -2.52
CA GLY A 10 15.23 -3.68 -1.99
C GLY A 10 16.22 -4.83 -1.93
N GLU A 11 17.28 -4.66 -1.14
CA GLU A 11 18.28 -5.68 -0.93
C GLU A 11 18.44 -5.96 0.56
N SER A 12 18.84 -7.19 0.89
CA SER A 12 19.16 -7.60 2.27
C SER A 12 18.02 -7.32 3.27
N GLY A 13 16.78 -7.54 2.83
CA GLY A 13 15.61 -7.38 3.67
C GLY A 13 15.15 -5.93 3.86
N SER A 14 15.70 -4.98 3.11
CA SER A 14 15.42 -3.55 3.30
C SER A 14 13.95 -3.19 3.08
N ALA A 15 13.27 -3.86 2.13
CA ALA A 15 11.85 -3.58 1.88
C ALA A 15 10.97 -3.95 3.09
N ARG A 16 11.25 -5.08 3.73
CA ARG A 16 10.53 -5.48 4.95
C ARG A 16 10.83 -4.56 6.12
N LYS A 17 12.08 -4.12 6.25
CA LYS A 17 12.46 -3.13 7.28
C LYS A 17 11.73 -1.81 7.08
N PHE A 18 11.58 -1.38 5.83
CA PHE A 18 10.79 -0.20 5.48
C PHE A 18 9.34 -0.36 5.97
N ALA A 19 8.69 -1.47 5.64
CA ALA A 19 7.31 -1.71 6.06
C ALA A 19 7.20 -1.74 7.59
N GLU A 20 8.13 -2.39 8.27
CA GLU A 20 8.17 -2.42 9.74
C GLU A 20 8.32 -1.02 10.34
N GLU A 21 9.16 -0.18 9.75
CA GLU A 21 9.35 1.19 10.24
C GLU A 21 8.13 2.08 9.94
N MET A 22 7.47 1.91 8.79
CA MET A 22 6.21 2.58 8.50
C MET A 22 5.16 2.28 9.58
N GLU A 23 5.10 1.03 10.06
CA GLU A 23 4.18 0.65 11.13
C GLU A 23 4.66 1.14 12.50
N SER A 24 5.90 0.87 12.87
CA SER A 24 6.42 1.19 14.21
C SER A 24 6.52 2.68 14.50
N SER A 25 6.73 3.49 13.47
CA SER A 25 6.78 4.96 13.61
C SER A 25 5.39 5.59 13.76
N GLY A 26 4.32 4.83 13.53
CA GLY A 26 2.96 5.35 13.52
C GLY A 26 2.55 6.01 12.22
N THR A 27 3.44 6.05 11.23
CA THR A 27 3.15 6.71 9.94
C THR A 27 2.02 6.01 9.20
N ALA A 28 2.03 4.68 9.15
CA ALA A 28 0.96 3.91 8.50
C ALA A 28 -0.40 4.14 9.18
N ASP A 29 -0.44 4.22 10.49
CA ASP A 29 -1.68 4.50 11.22
C ASP A 29 -2.22 5.89 10.91
N LYS A 30 -1.35 6.89 10.76
CA LYS A 30 -1.76 8.24 10.35
C LYS A 30 -2.38 8.24 8.96
N ILE A 31 -1.83 7.44 8.04
CA ILE A 31 -2.38 7.31 6.70
C ILE A 31 -3.75 6.63 6.75
N ARG A 32 -3.89 5.58 7.54
CA ARG A 32 -5.18 4.89 7.73
C ARG A 32 -6.25 5.80 8.32
N ALA A 33 -5.86 6.81 9.07
CA ALA A 33 -6.78 7.80 9.64
C ALA A 33 -7.19 8.90 8.66
N GLU A 34 -6.56 8.98 7.48
CA GLU A 34 -6.92 9.98 6.49
C GLU A 34 -8.31 9.71 5.93
N LYS A 35 -9.06 10.80 5.70
CA LYS A 35 -10.39 10.70 5.12
C LYS A 35 -10.33 10.06 3.73
N GLY A 36 -11.15 9.05 3.51
CA GLY A 36 -11.22 8.35 2.25
C GLY A 36 -10.26 7.18 2.11
N ASN A 37 -9.37 6.95 3.10
CA ASN A 37 -8.58 5.74 3.09
C ASN A 37 -9.46 4.54 3.42
N VAL A 38 -9.43 3.53 2.56
CA VAL A 38 -10.18 2.28 2.72
C VAL A 38 -9.27 1.16 3.22
N ARG A 39 -8.04 1.15 2.75
CA ARG A 39 -7.08 0.12 3.09
C ARG A 39 -5.66 0.66 2.93
N TYR A 40 -4.80 0.34 3.88
CA TYR A 40 -3.37 0.61 3.80
C TYR A 40 -2.66 -0.50 4.55
N GLU A 41 -2.24 -1.53 3.83
CA GLU A 41 -1.78 -2.77 4.44
C GLU A 41 -0.61 -3.37 3.67
N TYR A 42 0.41 -3.79 4.42
CA TYR A 42 1.60 -4.43 3.86
C TYR A 42 1.49 -5.95 3.88
N PHE A 43 2.00 -6.58 2.83
CA PHE A 43 2.03 -8.02 2.67
C PHE A 43 3.42 -8.46 2.23
N PHE A 44 3.85 -9.60 2.73
CA PHE A 44 5.13 -10.15 2.33
C PHE A 44 4.90 -11.31 1.35
N PRO A 45 5.38 -11.19 0.08
CA PRO A 45 5.29 -12.30 -0.85
C PRO A 45 5.97 -13.55 -0.30
N MET A 46 5.30 -14.68 -0.44
CA MET A 46 5.75 -15.92 0.19
C MET A 46 7.15 -16.35 -0.23
N LYS A 47 7.49 -16.16 -1.50
CA LYS A 47 8.73 -16.66 -2.10
C LYS A 47 9.79 -15.58 -2.38
N ASP A 48 9.48 -14.32 -2.10
CA ASP A 48 10.40 -13.22 -2.38
C ASP A 48 10.65 -12.39 -1.12
N PRO A 49 11.76 -12.64 -0.42
CA PRO A 49 12.08 -11.91 0.81
C PRO A 49 12.50 -10.46 0.57
N GLU A 50 12.77 -10.09 -0.69
CA GLU A 50 13.26 -8.74 -1.03
C GLU A 50 12.14 -7.81 -1.49
N THR A 51 10.90 -8.29 -1.55
CA THR A 51 9.75 -7.52 -1.99
C THR A 51 8.72 -7.38 -0.89
N VAL A 52 8.04 -6.25 -0.85
CA VAL A 52 6.87 -5.99 -0.02
C VAL A 52 5.77 -5.43 -0.91
N LEU A 53 4.56 -5.96 -0.77
CA LEU A 53 3.38 -5.42 -1.43
C LEU A 53 2.62 -4.53 -0.46
N LEU A 54 2.36 -3.30 -0.85
CA LEU A 54 1.40 -2.42 -0.19
C LEU A 54 0.12 -2.40 -1.00
N ILE A 55 -0.99 -2.77 -0.38
CA ILE A 55 -2.32 -2.53 -0.95
C ILE A 55 -2.86 -1.24 -0.33
N ASP A 56 -3.05 -0.25 -1.18
CA ASP A 56 -3.37 1.12 -0.83
C ASP A 56 -4.66 1.50 -1.54
N ALA A 57 -5.78 1.51 -0.82
CA ALA A 57 -7.11 1.72 -1.41
C ALA A 57 -7.78 2.97 -0.85
N TRP A 58 -8.45 3.70 -1.73
CA TRP A 58 -9.07 4.99 -1.46
C TRP A 58 -10.46 5.08 -2.07
N GLU A 59 -11.33 5.88 -1.46
CA GLU A 59 -12.69 6.08 -1.96
C GLU A 59 -12.70 6.70 -3.36
N ASP A 60 -11.81 7.67 -3.61
CA ASP A 60 -11.76 8.42 -4.87
C ASP A 60 -10.39 9.08 -5.09
N GLN A 61 -10.22 9.74 -6.23
CA GLN A 61 -8.99 10.44 -6.59
C GLN A 61 -8.71 11.64 -5.66
N GLU A 62 -9.77 12.32 -5.20
CA GLU A 62 -9.59 13.45 -4.29
C GLU A 62 -8.90 13.02 -2.99
N ALA A 63 -9.28 11.86 -2.45
CA ALA A 63 -8.64 11.31 -1.26
C ALA A 63 -7.17 10.98 -1.52
N ILE A 64 -6.85 10.44 -2.68
CA ILE A 64 -5.46 10.17 -3.09
C ILE A 64 -4.66 11.47 -3.19
N ASP A 65 -5.24 12.51 -3.81
CA ASP A 65 -4.57 13.80 -3.97
C ASP A 65 -4.26 14.44 -2.61
N LYS A 66 -5.19 14.36 -1.68
CA LYS A 66 -4.98 14.84 -0.31
C LYS A 66 -3.89 14.06 0.41
N HIS A 67 -3.85 12.74 0.22
CA HIS A 67 -2.79 11.89 0.75
C HIS A 67 -1.43 12.31 0.20
N HIS A 68 -1.32 12.52 -1.11
CA HIS A 68 -0.08 12.94 -1.74
C HIS A 68 0.41 14.32 -1.26
N ALA A 69 -0.50 15.16 -0.79
CA ALA A 69 -0.17 16.48 -0.23
C ALA A 69 0.06 16.44 1.28
N SER A 70 -0.07 15.29 1.92
CA SER A 70 0.04 15.15 3.37
C SER A 70 1.50 15.13 3.85
N PRO A 71 1.76 15.50 5.13
CA PRO A 71 3.10 15.39 5.70
C PRO A 71 3.68 13.99 5.70
N MET A 72 2.83 12.95 5.73
CA MET A 72 3.29 11.57 5.72
C MET A 72 4.05 11.21 4.45
N MET A 73 3.77 11.90 3.32
CA MET A 73 4.53 11.66 2.08
C MET A 73 6.01 11.99 2.23
N LEU A 74 6.36 13.00 3.03
CA LEU A 74 7.77 13.31 3.30
C LEU A 74 8.46 12.16 4.01
N THR A 75 7.79 11.59 5.01
CA THR A 75 8.32 10.42 5.73
C THR A 75 8.48 9.22 4.80
N ILE A 76 7.49 8.96 3.96
CA ILE A 76 7.55 7.87 2.98
C ILE A 76 8.75 8.05 2.05
N MET A 77 8.94 9.25 1.52
CA MET A 77 10.05 9.55 0.59
C MET A 77 11.40 9.37 1.27
N GLU A 78 11.55 9.85 2.51
CA GLU A 78 12.77 9.68 3.29
C GLU A 78 13.10 8.21 3.54
N LEU A 79 12.09 7.42 3.88
CA LEU A 79 12.27 5.99 4.15
C LEU A 79 12.58 5.20 2.87
N ARG A 80 11.96 5.55 1.74
CA ARG A 80 12.28 4.94 0.44
C ARG A 80 13.76 5.15 0.10
N GLU A 81 14.28 6.34 0.36
CA GLU A 81 15.68 6.65 0.12
C GLU A 81 16.59 5.94 1.13
N LYS A 82 16.23 5.98 2.40
CA LYS A 82 16.99 5.30 3.47
C LYS A 82 17.21 3.81 3.18
N TYR A 83 16.20 3.15 2.66
CA TYR A 83 16.23 1.71 2.38
C TYR A 83 16.55 1.38 0.91
N ASP A 84 16.85 2.40 0.10
CA ASP A 84 17.20 2.27 -1.32
C ASP A 84 16.18 1.41 -2.07
N LEU A 85 14.91 1.79 -1.98
CA LEU A 85 13.83 1.02 -2.55
C LEU A 85 13.50 1.42 -3.99
N HIS A 86 13.21 0.42 -4.80
CA HIS A 86 12.60 0.57 -6.10
C HIS A 86 11.15 0.12 -6.01
N MET A 87 10.30 0.59 -6.92
CA MET A 87 8.88 0.23 -6.84
C MET A 87 8.24 0.11 -8.22
N GLU A 88 7.26 -0.78 -8.28
CA GLU A 88 6.32 -0.89 -9.40
C GLU A 88 4.92 -0.61 -8.87
N VAL A 89 4.09 -0.02 -9.71
CA VAL A 89 2.74 0.41 -9.32
C VAL A 89 1.73 -0.13 -10.30
N GLU A 90 0.67 -0.71 -9.75
CA GLU A 90 -0.51 -1.11 -10.49
C GLU A 90 -1.71 -0.38 -9.90
N ARG A 91 -2.64 0.03 -10.74
CA ARG A 91 -3.82 0.75 -10.30
C ARG A 91 -5.08 0.12 -10.86
N PHE A 92 -6.06 -0.09 -9.99
CA PHE A 92 -7.31 -0.74 -10.34
C PHE A 92 -8.50 0.07 -9.83
N VAL A 93 -9.60 -0.03 -10.56
CA VAL A 93 -10.90 0.47 -10.11
C VAL A 93 -11.74 -0.74 -9.74
N SER A 94 -12.52 -0.63 -8.65
CA SER A 94 -13.37 -1.72 -8.21
C SER A 94 -14.39 -2.09 -9.27
N ASP A 95 -14.55 -3.38 -9.45
CA ASP A 95 -15.58 -3.97 -10.30
C ASP A 95 -16.48 -4.85 -9.45
N GLU A 96 -17.75 -4.91 -9.79
CA GLU A 96 -18.69 -5.76 -9.07
C GLU A 96 -18.62 -7.19 -9.59
N MET A 97 -18.64 -8.14 -8.66
CA MET A 97 -18.71 -9.56 -9.01
C MET A 97 -20.08 -9.86 -9.60
N PRO A 98 -20.16 -10.47 -10.80
CA PRO A 98 -21.46 -10.91 -11.32
C PRO A 98 -22.07 -11.98 -10.41
N GLU A 99 -23.40 -12.01 -10.35
CA GLU A 99 -24.13 -12.97 -9.53
C GLU A 99 -23.72 -14.42 -9.86
N SER A 100 -23.44 -14.70 -11.13
CA SER A 100 -23.01 -16.03 -11.58
C SER A 100 -21.70 -16.51 -10.93
N ASP A 101 -20.87 -15.58 -10.45
CA ASP A 101 -19.59 -15.93 -9.81
C ASP A 101 -19.73 -16.15 -8.31
N GLU A 102 -20.84 -15.73 -7.71
CA GLU A 102 -21.04 -15.82 -6.25
C GLU A 102 -21.03 -17.28 -5.75
N GLY A 103 -21.44 -18.21 -6.59
CA GLY A 103 -21.43 -19.63 -6.26
C GLY A 103 -20.04 -20.21 -6.03
N PHE A 104 -18.98 -19.53 -6.49
CA PHE A 104 -17.60 -19.94 -6.28
C PHE A 104 -16.99 -19.36 -4.99
N VAL A 105 -17.71 -18.46 -4.35
CA VAL A 105 -17.27 -17.87 -3.08
C VAL A 105 -17.72 -18.79 -1.95
N ARG A 106 -16.76 -19.33 -1.22
CA ARG A 106 -17.05 -20.19 -0.06
C ARG A 106 -17.08 -19.32 1.21
N SER A 107 -18.23 -19.32 1.85
CA SER A 107 -18.42 -18.58 3.11
C SER A 107 -18.32 -19.48 4.34
#